data_59b7099f600c5085f4832d78a1f5be73
#
_entry.id   59b7099f600c5085f4832d78a1f5be73
#
_cell.length_a   1.000
_cell.length_b   1.000
_cell.length_c   1.000
_cell.angle_alpha   90.00
_cell.angle_beta   90.00
_cell.angle_gamma   90.00
#
_symmetry.space_group_name_H-M   'P 1'
#
loop_
_entity.id
_entity.type
_entity.pdbx_description
1 polymer ?
#
loop_
_entity_poly.entity_id
_entity_poly.type
_entity_poly.pdbx_seq_one_letter_code
_entity_poly.pdbx_strand_id
1 'polypeptide(L)'
;MLIDDFLPSFDVSDSVATVVDADAETTWRALMEADLIAVGRSRPLVGLLGAIRILPEMAAHLLHGERPPAMPERMTLRDTAELPAGEGGWVILGERPGEELALGLVGKFWRPVIEYARVAPDEWRQFAQPGWAKTVYALAVSPLDGDRSLLSGTMRTATTDEHARHWFRRYWTLGIGSGAHLLVNGLLEDVRAQAELDAGRSQP
;
A
#
# COMPACT_ATOMS: atom_id res chain seq x y z
N MET A 1 9.77 14.15 -3.78
CA MET A 1 9.35 12.78 -3.39
C MET A 1 8.96 12.01 -4.65
N LEU A 2 9.19 10.70 -4.69
CA LEU A 2 8.81 9.86 -5.85
C LEU A 2 7.32 9.96 -6.19
N ILE A 3 6.46 10.13 -5.20
CA ILE A 3 5.02 10.27 -5.43
C ILE A 3 4.68 11.48 -6.31
N ASP A 4 5.43 12.57 -6.21
CA ASP A 4 5.24 13.77 -7.04
C ASP A 4 5.68 13.52 -8.50
N ASP A 5 6.65 12.63 -8.68
CA ASP A 5 7.12 12.24 -10.01
C ASP A 5 6.10 11.36 -10.73
N PHE A 6 5.39 10.47 -10.01
CA PHE A 6 4.46 9.51 -10.60
C PHE A 6 3.00 9.96 -10.59
N LEU A 7 2.57 10.74 -9.60
CA LEU A 7 1.18 11.21 -9.47
C LEU A 7 1.10 12.65 -8.92
N PRO A 8 1.54 13.67 -9.70
CA PRO A 8 1.54 15.07 -9.26
C PRO A 8 0.13 15.63 -9.08
N SER A 9 -0.86 15.14 -9.85
CA SER A 9 -2.26 15.53 -9.77
C SER A 9 -3.10 14.35 -9.32
N PHE A 10 -3.98 14.58 -8.34
CA PHE A 10 -4.75 13.51 -7.71
C PHE A 10 -6.14 14.01 -7.26
N ASP A 11 -7.07 13.07 -7.08
CA ASP A 11 -8.42 13.33 -6.57
C ASP A 11 -8.52 13.20 -5.06
N VAL A 12 -7.72 12.30 -4.48
CA VAL A 12 -7.60 12.09 -3.03
C VAL A 12 -6.15 11.86 -2.64
N SER A 13 -5.81 12.28 -1.42
CA SER A 13 -4.54 11.98 -0.78
C SER A 13 -4.75 11.69 0.69
N ASP A 14 -3.94 10.78 1.23
CA ASP A 14 -3.84 10.50 2.65
C ASP A 14 -2.38 10.32 3.04
N SER A 15 -2.00 10.76 4.23
CA SER A 15 -0.63 10.69 4.72
C SER A 15 -0.59 10.39 6.21
N VAL A 16 0.30 9.50 6.59
CA VAL A 16 0.60 9.14 7.97
C VAL A 16 2.10 9.27 8.17
N ALA A 17 2.54 9.73 9.34
CA ALA A 17 3.94 9.75 9.69
C ALA A 17 4.13 9.48 11.18
N THR A 18 5.24 8.86 11.53
CA THR A 18 5.65 8.58 12.90
C THR A 18 7.15 8.78 13.09
N VAL A 19 7.54 9.24 14.27
CA VAL A 19 8.95 9.28 14.68
C VAL A 19 9.32 7.90 15.22
N VAL A 20 10.49 7.42 14.81
CA VAL A 20 11.06 6.13 15.21
C VAL A 20 12.35 6.39 15.97
N ASP A 21 12.48 5.82 17.17
CA ASP A 21 13.68 5.92 18.00
C ASP A 21 14.74 4.88 17.53
N ALA A 22 15.05 4.94 16.23
CA ALA A 22 16.08 4.19 15.54
C ALA A 22 16.59 5.02 14.34
N ASP A 23 17.82 4.77 13.92
CA ASP A 23 18.41 5.41 12.75
C ASP A 23 17.67 5.05 11.44
N ALA A 24 17.91 5.83 10.40
CA ALA A 24 17.22 5.67 9.11
C ALA A 24 17.53 4.32 8.44
N GLU A 25 18.74 3.78 8.59
CA GLU A 25 19.12 2.49 7.99
C GLU A 25 18.38 1.33 8.66
N THR A 26 18.33 1.33 10.00
CA THR A 26 17.59 0.33 10.79
C THR A 26 16.09 0.39 10.50
N THR A 27 15.53 1.61 10.42
CA THR A 27 14.11 1.82 10.11
C THR A 27 13.78 1.39 8.67
N TRP A 28 14.64 1.69 7.71
CA TRP A 28 14.45 1.24 6.33
C TRP A 28 14.48 -0.28 6.21
N ARG A 29 15.41 -0.94 6.88
CA ARG A 29 15.50 -2.40 6.91
C ARG A 29 14.22 -3.01 7.48
N ALA A 30 13.75 -2.51 8.63
CA ALA A 30 12.50 -2.95 9.24
C ALA A 30 11.29 -2.75 8.31
N LEU A 31 11.23 -1.63 7.56
CA LEU A 31 10.19 -1.37 6.57
C LEU A 31 10.21 -2.39 5.44
N MET A 32 11.39 -2.70 4.88
CA MET A 32 11.52 -3.63 3.77
C MET A 32 11.26 -5.08 4.15
N GLU A 33 11.45 -5.43 5.43
CA GLU A 33 11.22 -6.75 6.00
C GLU A 33 9.82 -6.92 6.63
N ALA A 34 9.03 -5.85 6.70
CA ALA A 34 7.69 -5.86 7.30
C ALA A 34 6.79 -6.90 6.66
N ASP A 35 6.09 -7.68 7.51
CA ASP A 35 5.13 -8.69 7.08
C ASP A 35 3.71 -8.11 7.03
N LEU A 36 3.23 -7.82 5.84
CA LEU A 36 1.90 -7.25 5.59
C LEU A 36 0.77 -8.17 6.06
N ILE A 37 0.99 -9.50 6.08
CA ILE A 37 0.01 -10.46 6.58
C ILE A 37 -0.10 -10.36 8.10
N ALA A 38 1.03 -10.24 8.79
CA ALA A 38 1.07 -10.07 10.24
C ALA A 38 0.39 -8.76 10.67
N VAL A 39 0.60 -7.64 9.94
CA VAL A 39 -0.10 -6.37 10.16
C VAL A 39 -1.62 -6.54 10.13
N GLY A 40 -2.14 -7.28 9.14
CA GLY A 40 -3.57 -7.57 9.01
C GLY A 40 -4.10 -8.46 10.14
N ARG A 41 -3.30 -9.43 10.60
CA ARG A 41 -3.69 -10.37 11.67
C ARG A 41 -3.66 -9.72 13.06
N SER A 42 -2.71 -8.84 13.32
CA SER A 42 -2.55 -8.16 14.62
C SER A 42 -3.63 -7.11 14.90
N ARG A 43 -4.35 -6.65 13.86
CA ARG A 43 -5.37 -5.60 13.96
C ARG A 43 -6.74 -6.09 13.50
N PRO A 44 -7.63 -6.50 14.43
CA PRO A 44 -8.93 -7.12 14.08
C PRO A 44 -9.79 -6.27 13.14
N LEU A 45 -9.75 -4.94 13.29
CA LEU A 45 -10.51 -4.03 12.44
C LEU A 45 -9.97 -4.00 11.01
N VAL A 46 -8.64 -3.98 10.85
CA VAL A 46 -7.98 -4.05 9.53
C VAL A 46 -8.25 -5.41 8.87
N GLY A 47 -8.13 -6.49 9.65
CA GLY A 47 -8.47 -7.84 9.19
C GLY A 47 -9.92 -7.97 8.77
N LEU A 48 -10.87 -7.39 9.52
CA LEU A 48 -12.30 -7.38 9.18
C LEU A 48 -12.57 -6.60 7.89
N LEU A 49 -12.01 -5.41 7.74
CA LEU A 49 -12.16 -4.61 6.52
C LEU A 49 -11.56 -5.33 5.30
N GLY A 50 -10.40 -5.95 5.46
CA GLY A 50 -9.80 -6.80 4.45
C GLY A 50 -10.67 -8.00 4.09
N ALA A 51 -11.23 -8.71 5.10
CA ALA A 51 -12.12 -9.84 4.88
C ALA A 51 -13.40 -9.42 4.13
N ILE A 52 -14.06 -8.32 4.53
CA ILE A 52 -15.23 -7.78 3.83
C ILE A 52 -14.88 -7.45 2.38
N ARG A 53 -13.67 -6.96 2.12
CA ARG A 53 -13.21 -6.59 0.78
C ARG A 53 -12.96 -7.81 -0.11
N ILE A 54 -12.46 -8.92 0.47
CA ILE A 54 -12.13 -10.15 -0.25
C ILE A 54 -13.35 -11.05 -0.44
N LEU A 55 -14.40 -10.95 0.40
CA LEU A 55 -15.59 -11.78 0.34
C LEU A 55 -16.23 -11.89 -1.05
N PRO A 56 -16.42 -10.82 -1.85
CA PRO A 56 -16.98 -10.93 -3.19
C PRO A 56 -16.12 -11.74 -4.15
N GLU A 57 -14.79 -11.63 -4.05
CA GLU A 57 -13.84 -12.40 -4.87
C GLU A 57 -13.87 -13.87 -4.49
N MET A 58 -13.86 -14.18 -3.19
CA MET A 58 -14.01 -15.57 -2.71
C MET A 58 -15.33 -16.18 -3.15
N ALA A 59 -16.42 -15.44 -3.08
CA ALA A 59 -17.73 -15.90 -3.56
C ALA A 59 -17.72 -16.16 -5.08
N ALA A 60 -17.06 -15.32 -5.87
CA ALA A 60 -16.92 -15.52 -7.29
C ALA A 60 -16.14 -16.80 -7.63
N HIS A 61 -15.00 -17.06 -6.98
CA HIS A 61 -14.23 -18.30 -7.15
C HIS A 61 -15.07 -19.54 -6.82
N LEU A 62 -15.78 -19.51 -5.70
CA LEU A 62 -16.65 -20.64 -5.30
C LEU A 62 -17.78 -20.89 -6.29
N LEU A 63 -18.39 -19.84 -6.84
CA LEU A 63 -19.46 -19.96 -7.85
C LEU A 63 -18.96 -20.54 -9.18
N HIS A 64 -17.69 -20.30 -9.53
CA HIS A 64 -17.06 -20.86 -10.72
C HIS A 64 -16.39 -22.22 -10.50
N GLY A 65 -16.49 -22.78 -9.26
CA GLY A 65 -15.88 -24.06 -8.92
C GLY A 65 -14.34 -24.01 -8.80
N GLU A 66 -13.77 -22.82 -8.69
CA GLU A 66 -12.35 -22.58 -8.53
C GLU A 66 -11.99 -22.53 -7.05
N ARG A 67 -10.81 -23.05 -6.69
CA ARG A 67 -10.29 -22.89 -5.34
C ARG A 67 -9.72 -21.48 -5.20
N PRO A 68 -10.08 -20.71 -4.14
CA PRO A 68 -9.42 -19.46 -3.84
C PRO A 68 -7.90 -19.68 -3.72
N PRO A 69 -7.07 -18.74 -4.18
CA PRO A 69 -5.63 -18.82 -3.99
C PRO A 69 -5.31 -18.91 -2.50
N ALA A 70 -4.31 -19.74 -2.15
CA ALA A 70 -3.85 -19.84 -0.77
C ALA A 70 -3.20 -18.52 -0.35
N MET A 71 -3.61 -17.95 0.76
CA MET A 71 -2.94 -16.77 1.31
C MET A 71 -1.52 -17.18 1.74
N PRO A 72 -0.49 -16.43 1.34
CA PRO A 72 0.87 -16.68 1.80
C PRO A 72 0.97 -16.52 3.32
N GLU A 73 1.89 -17.25 3.94
CA GLU A 73 2.13 -17.12 5.38
C GLU A 73 2.77 -15.79 5.75
N ARG A 74 3.60 -15.25 4.85
CA ARG A 74 4.29 -13.97 4.94
C ARG A 74 4.27 -13.27 3.58
N MET A 75 4.22 -11.95 3.61
CA MET A 75 4.30 -11.12 2.41
C MET A 75 4.93 -9.76 2.73
N THR A 76 6.01 -9.43 2.04
CA THR A 76 6.68 -8.13 2.13
C THR A 76 6.16 -7.16 1.07
N LEU A 77 6.58 -5.89 1.14
CA LEU A 77 6.26 -4.88 0.13
C LEU A 77 6.75 -5.29 -1.27
N ARG A 78 7.89 -5.96 -1.39
CA ARG A 78 8.43 -6.43 -2.68
C ARG A 78 7.62 -7.60 -3.24
N ASP A 79 7.21 -8.52 -2.37
CA ASP A 79 6.42 -9.68 -2.77
C ASP A 79 5.08 -9.26 -3.40
N THR A 80 4.50 -8.11 -2.98
CA THR A 80 3.25 -7.59 -3.57
C THR A 80 3.40 -7.26 -5.06
N ALA A 81 4.59 -6.87 -5.51
CA ALA A 81 4.87 -6.57 -6.91
C ALA A 81 5.14 -7.82 -7.77
N GLU A 82 5.38 -8.96 -7.13
CA GLU A 82 5.62 -10.26 -7.79
C GLU A 82 4.32 -11.07 -7.96
N LEU A 83 3.21 -10.63 -7.35
CA LEU A 83 1.92 -11.30 -7.50
C LEU A 83 1.49 -11.35 -8.98
N PRO A 84 0.82 -12.44 -9.41
CA PRO A 84 0.29 -12.59 -10.75
C PRO A 84 -0.65 -11.43 -11.14
N ALA A 85 -0.71 -11.13 -12.42
CA ALA A 85 -1.67 -10.16 -12.94
C ALA A 85 -3.10 -10.61 -12.62
N GLY A 86 -3.86 -9.77 -11.92
CA GLY A 86 -5.21 -10.08 -11.42
C GLY A 86 -5.28 -10.37 -9.92
N GLU A 87 -4.17 -10.73 -9.27
CA GLU A 87 -4.13 -11.02 -7.82
C GLU A 87 -3.59 -9.86 -6.97
N GLY A 88 -3.62 -8.63 -7.48
CA GLY A 88 -3.17 -7.47 -6.72
C GLY A 88 -2.51 -6.39 -7.57
N GLY A 89 -1.90 -6.73 -8.70
CA GLY A 89 -1.47 -5.79 -9.74
C GLY A 89 -0.49 -4.68 -9.33
N TRP A 90 0.11 -4.76 -8.12
CA TRP A 90 1.10 -3.78 -7.66
C TRP A 90 2.35 -3.79 -8.55
N VAL A 91 2.92 -2.62 -8.78
CA VAL A 91 4.21 -2.47 -9.45
C VAL A 91 5.12 -1.54 -8.65
N ILE A 92 6.40 -1.84 -8.60
CA ILE A 92 7.39 -0.91 -8.07
C ILE A 92 7.60 0.17 -9.14
N LEU A 93 7.17 1.40 -8.86
CA LEU A 93 7.32 2.54 -9.75
C LEU A 93 8.73 3.13 -9.67
N GLY A 94 9.30 3.15 -8.48
CA GLY A 94 10.65 3.64 -8.22
C GLY A 94 11.09 3.37 -6.81
N GLU A 95 12.40 3.35 -6.60
CA GLU A 95 13.03 3.17 -5.30
C GLU A 95 14.28 4.05 -5.20
N ARG A 96 14.45 4.68 -4.05
CA ARG A 96 15.69 5.25 -3.57
C ARG A 96 16.10 4.45 -2.33
N PRO A 97 17.01 3.47 -2.46
CA PRO A 97 17.36 2.59 -1.36
C PRO A 97 17.78 3.37 -0.10
N GLY A 98 17.21 3.02 1.05
CA GLY A 98 17.43 3.71 2.31
C GLY A 98 16.55 4.94 2.54
N GLU A 99 15.82 5.43 1.52
CA GLU A 99 15.09 6.69 1.59
C GLU A 99 13.60 6.55 1.24
N GLU A 100 13.27 5.97 0.08
CA GLU A 100 11.90 6.01 -0.43
C GLU A 100 11.59 4.85 -1.39
N LEU A 101 10.40 4.24 -1.25
CA LEU A 101 9.83 3.25 -2.15
C LEU A 101 8.46 3.75 -2.64
N ALA A 102 8.22 3.75 -3.95
CA ALA A 102 6.94 4.05 -4.55
C ALA A 102 6.35 2.82 -5.23
N LEU A 103 5.14 2.45 -4.82
CA LEU A 103 4.34 1.36 -5.38
C LEU A 103 3.14 1.93 -6.12
N GLY A 104 2.80 1.36 -7.26
CA GLY A 104 1.65 1.75 -8.07
C GLY A 104 0.64 0.64 -8.24
N LEU A 105 -0.63 1.00 -8.27
CA LEU A 105 -1.75 0.09 -8.52
C LEU A 105 -2.80 0.77 -9.39
N VAL A 106 -3.21 0.11 -10.46
CA VAL A 106 -4.32 0.57 -11.31
C VAL A 106 -5.49 -0.38 -11.18
N GLY A 107 -6.67 0.15 -10.87
CA GLY A 107 -7.85 -0.69 -10.66
C GLY A 107 -9.17 0.06 -10.75
N LYS A 108 -10.25 -0.72 -10.86
CA LYS A 108 -11.63 -0.25 -10.69
C LYS A 108 -12.08 -0.60 -9.27
N PHE A 109 -11.54 0.12 -8.28
CA PHE A 109 -11.64 -0.20 -6.85
C PHE A 109 -13.06 -0.21 -6.30
N TRP A 110 -13.98 0.51 -6.92
CA TRP A 110 -15.40 0.57 -6.54
C TRP A 110 -16.23 -0.65 -6.96
N ARG A 111 -15.64 -1.57 -7.73
CA ARG A 111 -16.32 -2.81 -8.12
C ARG A 111 -16.28 -3.85 -7.01
N PRO A 112 -17.31 -4.68 -6.85
CA PRO A 112 -17.30 -5.79 -5.88
C PRO A 112 -16.11 -6.73 -6.11
N VAL A 113 -15.86 -7.13 -7.35
CA VAL A 113 -14.62 -7.79 -7.79
C VAL A 113 -13.76 -6.72 -8.47
N ILE A 114 -12.58 -6.45 -7.92
CA ILE A 114 -11.71 -5.41 -8.49
C ILE A 114 -11.14 -5.92 -9.81
N GLU A 115 -11.26 -5.10 -10.85
CA GLU A 115 -10.49 -5.28 -12.06
C GLU A 115 -9.16 -4.54 -11.89
N TYR A 116 -8.05 -5.25 -12.04
CA TYR A 116 -6.71 -4.66 -12.01
C TYR A 116 -6.14 -4.56 -13.41
N ALA A 117 -5.37 -3.50 -13.65
CA ALA A 117 -4.53 -3.37 -14.84
C ALA A 117 -3.07 -3.28 -14.41
N ARG A 118 -2.21 -4.14 -14.96
CA ARG A 118 -0.77 -4.04 -14.76
C ARG A 118 -0.20 -3.04 -15.76
N VAL A 119 0.30 -1.93 -15.26
CA VAL A 119 0.88 -0.85 -16.05
C VAL A 119 2.36 -0.77 -15.70
N ALA A 120 3.22 -0.84 -16.70
CA ALA A 120 4.66 -0.76 -16.51
C ALA A 120 5.07 0.64 -15.98
N PRO A 121 6.16 0.76 -15.19
CA PRO A 121 6.57 2.03 -14.60
C PRO A 121 6.82 3.15 -15.61
N ASP A 122 7.34 2.83 -16.79
CA ASP A 122 7.59 3.76 -17.90
C ASP A 122 6.30 4.23 -18.58
N GLU A 123 5.25 3.41 -18.60
CA GLU A 123 3.93 3.75 -19.13
C GLU A 123 3.02 4.43 -18.09
N TRP A 124 3.38 4.40 -16.82
CA TRP A 124 2.55 4.82 -15.71
C TRP A 124 1.99 6.24 -15.84
N ARG A 125 2.85 7.21 -16.18
CA ARG A 125 2.43 8.61 -16.30
C ARG A 125 1.43 8.82 -17.40
N GLN A 126 1.60 8.12 -18.52
CA GLN A 126 0.78 8.25 -19.73
C GLN A 126 -0.52 7.46 -19.66
N PHE A 127 -0.64 6.52 -18.70
CA PHE A 127 -1.86 5.73 -18.56
C PHE A 127 -3.06 6.63 -18.27
N ALA A 128 -3.99 6.67 -19.24
CA ALA A 128 -5.22 7.50 -19.20
C ALA A 128 -6.43 6.77 -19.80
N GLN A 129 -6.40 5.42 -19.82
CA GLN A 129 -7.53 4.62 -20.30
C GLN A 129 -8.77 4.96 -19.48
N PRO A 130 -9.93 5.30 -20.11
CA PRO A 130 -11.15 5.70 -19.40
C PRO A 130 -11.68 4.60 -18.47
N GLY A 131 -12.28 5.03 -17.34
CA GLY A 131 -12.94 4.14 -16.40
C GLY A 131 -12.02 3.50 -15.36
N TRP A 132 -10.82 4.04 -15.10
CA TRP A 132 -9.85 3.50 -14.15
C TRP A 132 -9.46 4.51 -13.06
N ALA A 133 -8.82 4.02 -12.01
CA ALA A 133 -8.12 4.82 -11.02
C ALA A 133 -6.68 4.32 -10.87
N LYS A 134 -5.74 5.28 -10.74
CA LYS A 134 -4.32 5.03 -10.45
C LYS A 134 -4.06 5.41 -9.00
N THR A 135 -3.49 4.51 -8.22
CA THR A 135 -3.05 4.78 -6.85
C THR A 135 -1.55 4.63 -6.74
N VAL A 136 -0.90 5.57 -6.10
CA VAL A 136 0.52 5.48 -5.72
C VAL A 136 0.61 5.50 -4.21
N TYR A 137 1.34 4.53 -3.65
CA TYR A 137 1.82 4.54 -2.27
C TYR A 137 3.31 4.84 -2.27
N ALA A 138 3.70 5.89 -1.55
CA ALA A 138 5.10 6.20 -1.27
C ALA A 138 5.36 6.01 0.22
N LEU A 139 6.34 5.17 0.54
CA LEU A 139 6.84 4.94 1.88
C LEU A 139 8.23 5.53 1.95
N ALA A 140 8.49 6.39 2.93
CA ALA A 140 9.76 7.10 3.03
C ALA A 140 10.29 7.09 4.46
N VAL A 141 11.61 7.02 4.56
CA VAL A 141 12.38 7.16 5.79
C VAL A 141 13.34 8.34 5.64
N SER A 142 13.32 9.25 6.59
CA SER A 142 14.22 10.40 6.61
C SER A 142 14.94 10.49 7.95
N PRO A 143 16.25 10.76 7.99
CA PRO A 143 16.95 10.94 9.25
C PRO A 143 16.44 12.17 9.99
N LEU A 144 16.35 12.07 11.31
CA LEU A 144 16.11 13.16 12.25
C LEU A 144 17.35 13.39 13.14
N ASP A 145 17.25 14.34 14.06
CA ASP A 145 18.32 14.63 15.02
C ASP A 145 18.62 13.41 15.90
N GLY A 146 19.89 13.11 16.12
CA GLY A 146 20.36 11.95 16.85
C GLY A 146 20.14 10.65 16.06
N ASP A 147 19.98 9.54 16.78
CA ASP A 147 19.74 8.22 16.20
C ASP A 147 18.24 7.96 15.97
N ARG A 148 17.52 8.96 15.45
CA ARG A 148 16.08 8.88 15.16
C ARG A 148 15.80 9.07 13.68
N SER A 149 14.65 8.58 13.27
CA SER A 149 14.16 8.76 11.90
C SER A 149 12.68 9.13 11.87
N LEU A 150 12.25 9.73 10.76
CA LEU A 150 10.85 9.94 10.42
C LEU A 150 10.45 8.90 9.38
N LEU A 151 9.52 8.03 9.75
CA LEU A 151 8.89 7.07 8.86
C LEU A 151 7.54 7.64 8.40
N SER A 152 7.30 7.68 7.10
CA SER A 152 6.06 8.21 6.52
C SER A 152 5.51 7.34 5.41
N GLY A 153 4.19 7.32 5.30
CA GLY A 153 3.44 6.69 4.22
C GLY A 153 2.47 7.70 3.61
N THR A 154 2.55 7.92 2.32
CA THR A 154 1.64 8.80 1.59
C THR A 154 0.98 8.04 0.47
N MET A 155 -0.34 8.12 0.39
CA MET A 155 -1.13 7.58 -0.71
C MET A 155 -1.74 8.72 -1.51
N ARG A 156 -1.74 8.58 -2.84
CA ARG A 156 -2.53 9.42 -3.75
C ARG A 156 -3.28 8.56 -4.74
N THR A 157 -4.50 8.98 -5.08
CA THR A 157 -5.28 8.34 -6.14
C THR A 157 -5.80 9.39 -7.10
N ALA A 158 -5.62 9.14 -8.41
CA ALA A 158 -6.19 9.89 -9.50
C ALA A 158 -7.08 8.99 -10.35
N THR A 159 -8.24 9.48 -10.73
CA THR A 159 -9.15 8.82 -11.67
C THR A 159 -8.91 9.31 -13.09
N THR A 160 -9.14 8.44 -14.07
CA THR A 160 -8.83 8.73 -15.47
C THR A 160 -9.93 9.51 -16.21
N ASP A 161 -11.14 9.56 -15.65
CA ASP A 161 -12.27 10.32 -16.18
C ASP A 161 -13.28 10.69 -15.08
N GLU A 162 -14.30 11.49 -15.44
CA GLU A 162 -15.34 11.94 -14.49
C GLU A 162 -16.25 10.81 -14.01
N HIS A 163 -16.51 9.81 -14.86
CA HIS A 163 -17.31 8.64 -14.46
C HIS A 163 -16.59 7.83 -13.37
N ALA A 164 -15.31 7.53 -13.59
CA ALA A 164 -14.45 6.87 -12.59
C ALA A 164 -14.37 7.70 -11.31
N ARG A 165 -14.22 9.05 -11.44
CA ARG A 165 -14.18 9.97 -10.29
C ARG A 165 -15.45 9.90 -9.45
N HIS A 166 -16.61 9.90 -10.09
CA HIS A 166 -17.90 9.82 -9.40
C HIS A 166 -18.02 8.55 -8.55
N TRP A 167 -17.70 7.39 -9.13
CA TRP A 167 -17.78 6.11 -8.42
C TRP A 167 -16.71 5.96 -7.37
N PHE A 168 -15.47 6.39 -7.67
CA PHE A 168 -14.37 6.34 -6.71
C PHE A 168 -14.65 7.20 -5.47
N ARG A 169 -15.20 8.41 -5.63
CA ARG A 169 -15.58 9.27 -4.51
C ARG A 169 -16.59 8.60 -3.60
N ARG A 170 -17.63 7.98 -4.16
CA ARG A 170 -18.61 7.24 -3.37
C ARG A 170 -17.98 6.09 -2.60
N TYR A 171 -17.17 5.29 -3.29
CA TYR A 171 -16.41 4.20 -2.67
C TYR A 171 -15.53 4.70 -1.53
N TRP A 172 -14.82 5.80 -1.74
CA TRP A 172 -13.92 6.39 -0.74
C TRP A 172 -14.66 6.89 0.50
N THR A 173 -15.79 7.58 0.31
CA THR A 173 -16.61 8.13 1.41
C THR A 173 -17.39 7.06 2.19
N LEU A 174 -17.59 5.86 1.64
CA LEU A 174 -18.21 4.73 2.34
C LEU A 174 -17.29 4.05 3.39
N GLY A 175 -16.19 4.70 3.77
CA GLY A 175 -15.30 4.24 4.85
C GLY A 175 -14.03 3.56 4.37
N ILE A 176 -13.86 3.35 3.07
CA ILE A 176 -12.64 2.73 2.52
C ILE A 176 -11.42 3.64 2.74
N GLY A 177 -11.59 4.97 2.65
CA GLY A 177 -10.53 5.92 2.97
C GLY A 177 -10.02 5.76 4.40
N SER A 178 -10.91 5.62 5.37
CA SER A 178 -10.54 5.35 6.76
C SER A 178 -9.86 3.99 6.93
N GLY A 179 -10.29 2.97 6.18
CA GLY A 179 -9.66 1.64 6.18
C GLY A 179 -8.24 1.67 5.63
N ALA A 180 -8.01 2.39 4.53
CA ALA A 180 -6.69 2.58 3.95
C ALA A 180 -5.74 3.31 4.92
N HIS A 181 -6.23 4.38 5.57
CA HIS A 181 -5.50 5.11 6.61
C HIS A 181 -5.07 4.19 7.75
N LEU A 182 -6.01 3.40 8.30
CA LEU A 182 -5.74 2.47 9.39
C LEU A 182 -4.72 1.40 9.01
N LEU A 183 -4.75 0.92 7.77
CA LEU A 183 -3.81 -0.09 7.28
C LEU A 183 -2.39 0.49 7.19
N VAL A 184 -2.24 1.69 6.62
CA VAL A 184 -0.92 2.35 6.53
C VAL A 184 -0.40 2.69 7.92
N ASN A 185 -1.24 3.29 8.78
CA ASN A 185 -0.85 3.60 10.16
C ASN A 185 -0.39 2.33 10.90
N GLY A 186 -1.13 1.22 10.72
CA GLY A 186 -0.78 -0.07 11.29
C GLY A 186 0.57 -0.59 10.83
N LEU A 187 0.87 -0.47 9.54
CA LEU A 187 2.19 -0.84 9.00
C LEU A 187 3.30 0.02 9.65
N LEU A 188 3.11 1.33 9.72
CA LEU A 188 4.12 2.22 10.29
C LEU A 188 4.37 1.93 11.78
N GLU A 189 3.33 1.62 12.55
CA GLU A 189 3.46 1.23 13.98
C GLU A 189 4.23 -0.07 14.15
N ASP A 190 3.99 -1.09 13.32
CA ASP A 190 4.70 -2.37 13.39
C ASP A 190 6.18 -2.21 12.97
N VAL A 191 6.43 -1.44 11.90
CA VAL A 191 7.81 -1.11 11.47
C VAL A 191 8.56 -0.35 12.57
N ARG A 192 7.90 0.64 13.18
CA ARG A 192 8.46 1.40 14.29
C ARG A 192 8.85 0.47 15.44
N ALA A 193 7.91 -0.37 15.90
CA ALA A 193 8.18 -1.29 17.01
C ALA A 193 9.35 -2.23 16.72
N GLN A 194 9.43 -2.75 15.48
CA GLN A 194 10.52 -3.64 15.06
C GLN A 194 11.86 -2.89 15.03
N ALA A 195 11.90 -1.69 14.42
CA ALA A 195 13.13 -0.90 14.30
C ALA A 195 13.68 -0.49 15.68
N GLU A 196 12.82 -0.07 16.61
CA GLU A 196 13.20 0.29 17.98
C GLU A 196 13.74 -0.93 18.76
N LEU A 197 13.17 -2.13 18.57
CA LEU A 197 13.69 -3.38 19.14
C LEU A 197 15.08 -3.72 18.59
N ASP A 198 15.31 -3.55 17.31
CA ASP A 198 16.58 -3.87 16.66
C ASP A 198 17.66 -2.85 17.06
N ALA A 199 17.33 -1.57 17.17
CA ALA A 199 18.24 -0.54 17.70
C ALA A 199 18.65 -0.84 19.15
N GLY A 200 17.71 -1.25 20.02
CA GLY A 200 18.01 -1.63 21.40
C GLY A 200 18.90 -2.86 21.55
N ARG A 201 18.87 -3.78 20.57
CA ARG A 201 19.77 -4.96 20.55
C ARG A 201 21.18 -4.63 20.08
N SER A 202 21.34 -3.56 19.35
CA SER A 202 22.62 -3.13 18.77
C SER A 202 23.44 -2.23 19.69
N GLN A 203 22.84 -1.78 20.81
CA GLN A 203 23.54 -1.02 21.85
C GLN A 203 24.20 -2.01 22.83
N PRO A 204 25.55 -1.93 23.04
CA PRO A 204 26.33 -2.86 23.87
C PRO A 204 26.03 -2.72 25.37
#